data_ff153c47a114955f2f5d30418a6942cd
#
_entry.id   ff153c47a114955f2f5d30418a6942cd
#
_cell.length_a   1.000
_cell.length_b   1.000
_cell.length_c   1.000
_cell.angle_alpha   90.00
_cell.angle_beta   90.00
_cell.angle_gamma   90.00
#
_symmetry.space_group_name_H-M   'P 1'
#
loop_
_entity.id
_entity.type
_entity.pdbx_description
1 polymer ?
#
loop_
_entity_poly.entity_id
_entity_poly.type
_entity_poly.pdbx_seq_one_letter_code
_entity_poly.pdbx_strand_id
1 'polypeptide(L)'
;VVNDDYECVGLITVNDMEKAADHPLAAKDEHERLRVAAATGTGDKGFLRAEMLIDAGVDIIVVDTAHGHSIHVINQVARIKKLSNKVQIIAGNVATGEAVKALVGAGADAVKIGIGPGSICTTRVVAGVGVPQFSAIMECADEALKSDVPIIADGGIKQSGDLAKALAAG
;
A
#
# COMPACT_ATOMS: atom_id res chain seq x y z
N VAL A 1 33.00 1.65 0.59
CA VAL A 1 32.91 0.34 1.27
C VAL A 1 33.47 -0.70 0.33
N VAL A 2 34.31 -1.59 0.86
CA VAL A 2 34.91 -2.69 0.09
C VAL A 2 34.58 -4.01 0.77
N ASN A 3 34.54 -5.10 0.02
CA ASN A 3 34.46 -6.47 0.53
C ASN A 3 35.84 -6.99 0.94
N ASP A 4 35.94 -8.25 1.35
CA ASP A 4 37.17 -8.90 1.76
C ASP A 4 38.20 -9.05 0.63
N ASP A 5 37.74 -9.01 -0.62
CA ASP A 5 38.56 -9.07 -1.84
C ASP A 5 38.99 -7.67 -2.33
N TYR A 6 38.74 -6.61 -1.54
CA TYR A 6 39.01 -5.21 -1.86
C TYR A 6 38.24 -4.65 -3.07
N GLU A 7 37.15 -5.27 -3.46
CA GLU A 7 36.26 -4.75 -4.50
C GLU A 7 35.31 -3.72 -3.92
N CYS A 8 35.04 -2.63 -4.66
CA CYS A 8 34.10 -1.59 -4.25
C CYS A 8 32.67 -2.12 -4.32
N VAL A 9 32.01 -2.32 -3.17
CA VAL A 9 30.64 -2.81 -3.06
C VAL A 9 29.63 -1.72 -2.71
N GLY A 10 30.08 -0.51 -2.40
CA GLY A 10 29.18 0.60 -2.08
C GLY A 10 29.90 1.86 -1.67
N LEU A 11 29.11 2.93 -1.52
CA LEU A 11 29.52 4.22 -1.02
C LEU A 11 28.64 4.59 0.18
N ILE A 12 29.24 5.12 1.23
CA ILE A 12 28.55 5.73 2.36
C ILE A 12 29.08 7.13 2.57
N THR A 13 28.20 8.09 2.83
CA THR A 13 28.57 9.48 3.10
C THR A 13 28.27 9.83 4.56
N VAL A 14 28.84 10.94 5.05
CA VAL A 14 28.51 11.48 6.38
C VAL A 14 27.02 11.78 6.48
N ASN A 15 26.42 12.30 5.41
CA ASN A 15 24.99 12.59 5.34
C ASN A 15 24.12 11.30 5.49
N ASP A 16 24.56 10.17 4.98
CA ASP A 16 23.86 8.88 5.16
C ASP A 16 23.90 8.45 6.63
N MET A 17 25.02 8.65 7.31
CA MET A 17 25.18 8.34 8.75
C MET A 17 24.31 9.26 9.61
N GLU A 18 24.29 10.57 9.30
CA GLU A 18 23.42 11.55 10.00
C GLU A 18 21.94 11.18 9.82
N LYS A 19 21.50 10.89 8.59
CA LYS A 19 20.12 10.46 8.32
C LYS A 19 19.75 9.16 9.02
N ALA A 20 20.67 8.22 9.14
CA ALA A 20 20.43 6.98 9.87
C ALA A 20 20.22 7.22 11.38
N ALA A 21 20.96 8.19 11.95
CA ALA A 21 20.79 8.60 13.35
C ALA A 21 19.50 9.40 13.56
N ASP A 22 19.15 10.31 12.64
CA ASP A 22 17.96 11.16 12.73
C ASP A 22 16.65 10.38 12.47
N HIS A 23 16.71 9.31 11.68
CA HIS A 23 15.56 8.50 11.26
C HIS A 23 15.74 7.00 11.55
N PRO A 24 15.89 6.60 12.83
CA PRO A 24 16.18 5.21 13.19
C PRO A 24 15.04 4.24 12.88
N LEU A 25 13.81 4.75 12.72
CA LEU A 25 12.62 3.95 12.40
C LEU A 25 12.26 3.94 10.91
N ALA A 26 13.14 4.45 10.05
CA ALA A 26 12.91 4.40 8.60
C ALA A 26 12.77 2.95 8.12
N ALA A 27 11.78 2.71 7.25
CA ALA A 27 11.54 1.39 6.69
C ALA A 27 12.64 1.05 5.68
N LYS A 28 13.55 0.16 6.06
CA LYS A 28 14.72 -0.25 5.29
C LYS A 28 14.70 -1.75 5.00
N ASP A 29 15.41 -2.14 3.96
CA ASP A 29 15.69 -3.54 3.64
C ASP A 29 16.92 -4.06 4.42
N GLU A 30 17.30 -5.30 4.15
CA GLU A 30 18.48 -5.97 4.76
C GLU A 30 19.83 -5.33 4.38
N HIS A 31 19.84 -4.49 3.35
CA HIS A 31 20.99 -3.73 2.88
C HIS A 31 20.96 -2.25 3.29
N GLU A 32 20.15 -1.91 4.29
CA GLU A 32 19.95 -0.54 4.78
C GLU A 32 19.38 0.46 3.75
N ARG A 33 18.82 -0.01 2.63
CA ARG A 33 18.16 0.82 1.62
C ARG A 33 16.71 1.06 1.99
N LEU A 34 16.20 2.26 1.75
CA LEU A 34 14.79 2.57 1.96
C LEU A 34 13.91 1.65 1.09
N ARG A 35 12.89 1.06 1.71
CA ARG A 35 11.87 0.31 0.98
C ARG A 35 11.04 1.24 0.13
N VAL A 36 10.70 0.80 -1.07
CA VAL A 36 9.95 1.59 -2.05
C VAL A 36 8.66 0.90 -2.46
N ALA A 37 7.61 1.69 -2.62
CA ALA A 37 6.33 1.26 -3.16
C ALA A 37 6.04 1.99 -4.47
N ALA A 38 5.45 1.27 -5.44
CA ALA A 38 5.07 1.87 -6.71
C ALA A 38 3.66 1.45 -7.13
N ALA A 39 2.88 2.43 -7.62
CA ALA A 39 1.51 2.21 -8.02
C ALA A 39 1.38 1.65 -9.43
N THR A 40 0.38 0.82 -9.63
CA THR A 40 -0.08 0.34 -10.92
C THR A 40 -1.61 0.33 -10.99
N GLY A 41 -2.15 0.35 -12.21
CA GLY A 41 -3.57 0.17 -12.45
C GLY A 41 -3.93 -1.28 -12.79
N THR A 42 -5.09 -1.44 -13.43
CA THR A 42 -5.61 -2.73 -13.88
C THR A 42 -5.36 -2.97 -15.38
N GLY A 43 -5.66 -4.18 -15.85
CA GLY A 43 -5.51 -4.60 -17.24
C GLY A 43 -4.07 -4.89 -17.63
N ASP A 44 -3.85 -5.17 -18.92
CA ASP A 44 -2.54 -5.65 -19.39
C ASP A 44 -1.43 -4.60 -19.30
N LYS A 45 -1.75 -3.31 -19.49
CA LYS A 45 -0.79 -2.21 -19.29
C LYS A 45 -0.34 -2.11 -17.84
N GLY A 46 -1.30 -2.24 -16.89
CA GLY A 46 -0.99 -2.25 -15.47
C GLY A 46 -0.18 -3.49 -15.06
N PHE A 47 -0.48 -4.63 -15.65
CA PHE A 47 0.26 -5.86 -15.40
C PHE A 47 1.70 -5.78 -15.91
N LEU A 48 1.92 -5.35 -17.16
CA LEU A 48 3.26 -5.15 -17.71
C LEU A 48 4.08 -4.16 -16.86
N ARG A 49 3.44 -3.08 -16.39
CA ARG A 49 4.09 -2.14 -15.46
C ARG A 49 4.50 -2.82 -14.16
N ALA A 50 3.65 -3.69 -13.60
CA ALA A 50 3.99 -4.44 -12.39
C ALA A 50 5.19 -5.38 -12.60
N GLU A 51 5.27 -6.07 -13.74
CA GLU A 51 6.42 -6.91 -14.11
C GLU A 51 7.71 -6.07 -14.14
N MET A 52 7.69 -4.94 -14.85
CA MET A 52 8.87 -4.06 -14.93
C MET A 52 9.29 -3.49 -13.56
N LEU A 53 8.33 -3.19 -12.68
CA LEU A 53 8.62 -2.71 -11.32
C LEU A 53 9.22 -3.81 -10.45
N ILE A 54 8.75 -5.04 -10.57
CA ILE A 54 9.30 -6.21 -9.87
C ILE A 54 10.73 -6.47 -10.35
N ASP A 55 10.97 -6.43 -11.64
CA ASP A 55 12.32 -6.59 -12.23
C ASP A 55 13.29 -5.48 -11.79
N ALA A 56 12.75 -4.27 -11.57
CA ALA A 56 13.52 -3.14 -11.03
C ALA A 56 13.77 -3.22 -9.52
N GLY A 57 13.22 -4.24 -8.83
CA GLY A 57 13.47 -4.46 -7.41
C GLY A 57 12.57 -3.67 -6.46
N VAL A 58 11.32 -3.35 -6.86
CA VAL A 58 10.35 -2.72 -5.95
C VAL A 58 9.99 -3.65 -4.80
N ASP A 59 9.82 -3.09 -3.60
CA ASP A 59 9.40 -3.88 -2.42
C ASP A 59 7.89 -4.10 -2.38
N ILE A 60 7.11 -3.08 -2.81
CA ILE A 60 5.66 -3.07 -2.69
C ILE A 60 5.02 -2.61 -4.01
N ILE A 61 4.06 -3.36 -4.51
CA ILE A 61 3.17 -2.92 -5.60
C ILE A 61 1.85 -2.44 -5.00
N VAL A 62 1.42 -1.25 -5.39
CA VAL A 62 0.12 -0.71 -4.98
C VAL A 62 -0.84 -0.75 -6.18
N VAL A 63 -1.83 -1.64 -6.13
CA VAL A 63 -2.93 -1.65 -7.10
C VAL A 63 -3.94 -0.60 -6.67
N ASP A 64 -3.79 0.61 -7.23
CA ASP A 64 -4.53 1.80 -6.81
C ASP A 64 -5.62 2.16 -7.80
N THR A 65 -6.87 2.17 -7.32
CA THR A 65 -8.06 2.43 -8.15
C THR A 65 -9.13 3.19 -7.36
N ALA A 66 -10.02 3.87 -8.08
CA ALA A 66 -11.17 4.55 -7.47
C ALA A 66 -12.22 3.56 -6.92
N HIS A 67 -12.21 2.30 -7.36
CA HIS A 67 -13.14 1.25 -6.92
C HIS A 67 -12.44 -0.10 -6.84
N GLY A 68 -11.84 -0.39 -5.67
CA GLY A 68 -11.04 -1.58 -5.43
C GLY A 68 -11.84 -2.90 -5.44
N HIS A 69 -13.15 -2.86 -5.19
CA HIS A 69 -14.02 -4.06 -5.23
C HIS A 69 -14.42 -4.45 -6.67
N SER A 70 -13.76 -3.92 -7.69
CA SER A 70 -13.96 -4.33 -9.07
C SER A 70 -13.30 -5.67 -9.35
N ILE A 71 -13.98 -6.52 -10.16
CA ILE A 71 -13.40 -7.80 -10.62
C ILE A 71 -12.05 -7.60 -11.35
N HIS A 72 -11.86 -6.46 -12.01
CA HIS A 72 -10.61 -6.14 -12.68
C HIS A 72 -9.46 -5.93 -11.67
N VAL A 73 -9.74 -5.35 -10.52
CA VAL A 73 -8.76 -5.17 -9.44
C VAL A 73 -8.43 -6.50 -8.78
N ILE A 74 -9.45 -7.29 -8.42
CA ILE A 74 -9.30 -8.61 -7.82
C ILE A 74 -8.44 -9.52 -8.72
N ASN A 75 -8.76 -9.57 -10.01
CA ASN A 75 -7.98 -10.33 -10.98
C ASN A 75 -6.54 -9.81 -11.13
N GLN A 76 -6.35 -8.49 -11.07
CA GLN A 76 -5.02 -7.88 -11.17
C GLN A 76 -4.14 -8.27 -9.97
N VAL A 77 -4.68 -8.19 -8.76
CA VAL A 77 -4.00 -8.64 -7.54
C VAL A 77 -3.58 -10.10 -7.67
N ALA A 78 -4.51 -10.98 -8.05
CA ALA A 78 -4.23 -12.41 -8.22
C ALA A 78 -3.17 -12.69 -9.31
N ARG A 79 -3.17 -11.91 -10.41
CA ARG A 79 -2.16 -12.02 -11.47
C ARG A 79 -0.77 -11.60 -10.98
N ILE A 80 -0.68 -10.46 -10.29
CA ILE A 80 0.60 -9.94 -9.79
C ILE A 80 1.16 -10.86 -8.70
N LYS A 81 0.33 -11.38 -7.80
CA LYS A 81 0.77 -12.31 -6.74
C LYS A 81 1.42 -13.58 -7.30
N LYS A 82 1.03 -14.01 -8.49
CA LYS A 82 1.65 -15.15 -9.17
C LYS A 82 3.04 -14.86 -9.75
N LEU A 83 3.38 -13.60 -9.98
CA LEU A 83 4.69 -13.20 -10.51
C LEU A 83 5.80 -13.31 -9.45
N SER A 84 5.48 -12.94 -8.21
CA SER A 84 6.46 -12.90 -7.13
C SER A 84 5.81 -13.13 -5.78
N ASN A 85 6.41 -14.03 -4.99
CA ASN A 85 6.04 -14.23 -3.58
C ASN A 85 6.80 -13.29 -2.63
N LYS A 86 7.78 -12.52 -3.14
CA LYS A 86 8.61 -11.62 -2.33
C LYS A 86 8.01 -10.22 -2.24
N VAL A 87 7.40 -9.74 -3.34
CA VAL A 87 6.81 -8.41 -3.41
C VAL A 87 5.47 -8.40 -2.69
N GLN A 88 5.28 -7.42 -1.80
CA GLN A 88 4.01 -7.22 -1.11
C GLN A 88 3.04 -6.46 -2.00
N ILE A 89 1.75 -6.76 -1.88
CA ILE A 89 0.69 -6.13 -2.68
C ILE A 89 -0.26 -5.39 -1.76
N ILE A 90 -0.34 -4.08 -1.95
CA ILE A 90 -1.39 -3.24 -1.37
C ILE A 90 -2.47 -3.05 -2.44
N ALA A 91 -3.73 -3.26 -2.11
CA ALA A 91 -4.82 -3.07 -3.05
C ALA A 91 -5.91 -2.14 -2.49
N GLY A 92 -6.50 -1.32 -3.33
CA GLY A 92 -7.59 -0.41 -2.96
C GLY A 92 -8.02 0.51 -4.11
N ASN A 93 -8.88 1.52 -3.80
CA ASN A 93 -9.45 1.78 -2.48
C ASN A 93 -10.80 1.09 -2.33
N VAL A 94 -11.09 0.73 -1.10
CA VAL A 94 -12.37 0.11 -0.71
C VAL A 94 -12.94 0.79 0.55
N ALA A 95 -14.18 0.45 0.93
CA ALA A 95 -14.83 1.01 2.10
C ALA A 95 -15.74 0.00 2.83
N THR A 96 -15.72 -1.28 2.44
CA THR A 96 -16.59 -2.33 3.02
C THR A 96 -15.78 -3.58 3.36
N GLY A 97 -16.24 -4.33 4.37
CA GLY A 97 -15.63 -5.59 4.78
C GLY A 97 -15.67 -6.65 3.66
N GLU A 98 -16.74 -6.71 2.87
CA GLU A 98 -16.83 -7.63 1.73
C GLU A 98 -15.72 -7.38 0.71
N ALA A 99 -15.40 -6.12 0.45
CA ALA A 99 -14.33 -5.75 -0.46
C ALA A 99 -12.95 -6.13 0.11
N VAL A 100 -12.72 -5.94 1.41
CA VAL A 100 -11.51 -6.41 2.11
C VAL A 100 -11.35 -7.91 1.92
N LYS A 101 -12.40 -8.68 2.25
CA LYS A 101 -12.40 -10.15 2.08
C LYS A 101 -12.05 -10.58 0.66
N ALA A 102 -12.62 -9.91 -0.35
CA ALA A 102 -12.37 -10.22 -1.75
C ALA A 102 -10.91 -9.95 -2.16
N LEU A 103 -10.33 -8.83 -1.72
CA LEU A 103 -8.95 -8.48 -2.03
C LEU A 103 -7.93 -9.37 -1.30
N VAL A 104 -8.17 -9.66 -0.03
CA VAL A 104 -7.35 -10.60 0.75
C VAL A 104 -7.41 -12.00 0.13
N GLY A 105 -8.61 -12.46 -0.26
CA GLY A 105 -8.79 -13.73 -0.96
C GLY A 105 -8.07 -13.80 -2.31
N ALA A 106 -7.83 -12.66 -2.96
CA ALA A 106 -7.03 -12.57 -4.19
C ALA A 106 -5.51 -12.53 -3.94
N GLY A 107 -5.07 -12.37 -2.69
CA GLY A 107 -3.67 -12.35 -2.29
C GLY A 107 -3.10 -10.97 -2.00
N ALA A 108 -3.93 -9.98 -1.68
CA ALA A 108 -3.46 -8.70 -1.16
C ALA A 108 -2.84 -8.88 0.24
N ASP A 109 -1.69 -8.29 0.47
CA ASP A 109 -0.97 -8.31 1.74
C ASP A 109 -1.37 -7.14 2.66
N ALA A 110 -1.97 -6.09 2.08
CA ALA A 110 -2.62 -4.99 2.81
C ALA A 110 -3.73 -4.40 1.95
N VAL A 111 -4.72 -3.75 2.61
CA VAL A 111 -5.86 -3.13 1.92
C VAL A 111 -5.95 -1.65 2.23
N LYS A 112 -6.09 -0.83 1.20
CA LYS A 112 -6.18 0.64 1.30
C LYS A 112 -7.64 1.08 1.34
N ILE A 113 -8.03 1.80 2.42
CA ILE A 113 -9.39 2.16 2.78
C ILE A 113 -9.63 3.64 2.54
N GLY A 114 -10.69 3.96 1.80
CA GLY A 114 -11.13 5.33 1.61
C GLY A 114 -11.78 5.57 0.24
N ILE A 115 -13.08 5.80 0.25
CA ILE A 115 -13.86 6.18 -0.94
C ILE A 115 -14.43 7.58 -0.70
N GLY A 116 -13.82 8.57 -1.36
CA GLY A 116 -14.24 9.96 -1.34
C GLY A 116 -13.79 10.82 -0.14
N PRO A 117 -12.96 10.37 0.84
CA PRO A 117 -12.62 11.21 1.99
C PRO A 117 -11.51 12.23 1.74
N GLY A 118 -10.76 12.11 0.65
CA GLY A 118 -9.64 12.98 0.33
C GLY A 118 -10.06 14.46 0.20
N SER A 119 -9.21 15.39 0.63
CA SER A 119 -9.51 16.84 0.60
C SER A 119 -9.66 17.38 -0.83
N ILE A 120 -8.95 16.77 -1.78
CA ILE A 120 -9.01 17.13 -3.21
C ILE A 120 -9.92 16.19 -4.01
N CYS A 121 -10.52 15.16 -3.36
CA CYS A 121 -11.32 14.16 -4.03
C CYS A 121 -12.67 14.75 -4.50
N THR A 122 -12.96 14.59 -5.79
CA THR A 122 -14.20 15.05 -6.41
C THR A 122 -15.27 13.96 -6.53
N THR A 123 -14.98 12.72 -6.14
CA THR A 123 -15.90 11.58 -6.30
C THR A 123 -17.25 11.83 -5.64
N ARG A 124 -17.29 12.40 -4.44
CA ARG A 124 -18.54 12.72 -3.73
C ARG A 124 -19.35 13.80 -4.45
N VAL A 125 -18.68 14.78 -5.02
CA VAL A 125 -19.33 15.92 -5.67
C VAL A 125 -19.82 15.55 -7.08
N VAL A 126 -19.02 14.82 -7.83
CA VAL A 126 -19.29 14.48 -9.24
C VAL A 126 -20.15 13.21 -9.34
N ALA A 127 -19.83 12.16 -8.61
CA ALA A 127 -20.49 10.86 -8.70
C ALA A 127 -21.50 10.60 -7.56
N GLY A 128 -21.53 11.45 -6.54
CA GLY A 128 -22.38 11.23 -5.35
C GLY A 128 -21.98 10.01 -4.52
N VAL A 129 -20.78 9.49 -4.72
CA VAL A 129 -20.28 8.26 -4.06
C VAL A 129 -19.23 8.60 -3.01
N GLY A 130 -19.38 8.01 -1.83
CA GLY A 130 -18.41 8.17 -0.74
C GLY A 130 -18.91 7.52 0.54
N VAL A 131 -17.97 7.16 1.40
CA VAL A 131 -18.25 6.61 2.73
C VAL A 131 -17.50 7.46 3.76
N PRO A 132 -18.13 7.82 4.91
CA PRO A 132 -17.42 8.48 5.99
C PRO A 132 -16.22 7.62 6.44
N GLN A 133 -15.04 8.24 6.52
CA GLN A 133 -13.77 7.49 6.67
C GLN A 133 -13.72 6.68 7.97
N PHE A 134 -14.21 7.23 9.07
CA PHE A 134 -14.25 6.51 10.35
C PHE A 134 -15.07 5.22 10.26
N SER A 135 -16.28 5.29 9.65
CA SER A 135 -17.15 4.12 9.44
C SER A 135 -16.51 3.08 8.51
N ALA A 136 -15.86 3.55 7.44
CA ALA A 136 -15.15 2.67 6.53
C ALA A 136 -14.00 1.93 7.20
N ILE A 137 -13.23 2.62 8.06
CA ILE A 137 -12.13 1.99 8.81
C ILE A 137 -12.69 0.91 9.74
N MET A 138 -13.70 1.23 10.56
CA MET A 138 -14.29 0.27 11.50
C MET A 138 -14.76 -1.01 10.79
N GLU A 139 -15.56 -0.87 9.73
CA GLU A 139 -16.10 -2.02 8.99
C GLU A 139 -14.99 -2.85 8.33
N CYS A 140 -14.02 -2.18 7.73
CA CYS A 140 -12.90 -2.86 7.06
C CYS A 140 -11.95 -3.53 8.06
N ALA A 141 -11.70 -2.90 9.21
CA ALA A 141 -10.84 -3.45 10.26
C ALA A 141 -11.42 -4.75 10.84
N ASP A 142 -12.73 -4.78 11.12
CA ASP A 142 -13.40 -5.98 11.61
C ASP A 142 -13.23 -7.19 10.67
N GLU A 143 -13.20 -6.96 9.37
CA GLU A 143 -12.97 -8.04 8.40
C GLU A 143 -11.49 -8.38 8.25
N ALA A 144 -10.62 -7.37 8.20
CA ALA A 144 -9.18 -7.54 8.02
C ALA A 144 -8.54 -8.33 9.18
N LEU A 145 -8.99 -8.10 10.42
CA LEU A 145 -8.55 -8.82 11.62
C LEU A 145 -8.76 -10.34 11.52
N LYS A 146 -9.79 -10.80 10.80
CA LYS A 146 -10.04 -12.24 10.61
C LYS A 146 -8.94 -12.94 9.80
N SER A 147 -8.20 -12.20 9.03
CA SER A 147 -7.13 -12.70 8.14
C SER A 147 -5.75 -12.19 8.53
N ASP A 148 -5.64 -11.45 9.63
CA ASP A 148 -4.40 -10.81 10.11
C ASP A 148 -3.74 -9.95 9.01
N VAL A 149 -4.56 -9.21 8.23
CA VAL A 149 -4.09 -8.34 7.15
C VAL A 149 -4.21 -6.89 7.58
N PRO A 150 -3.13 -6.08 7.50
CA PRO A 150 -3.20 -4.67 7.86
C PRO A 150 -4.05 -3.87 6.88
N ILE A 151 -4.69 -2.82 7.39
CA ILE A 151 -5.39 -1.82 6.59
C ILE A 151 -4.67 -0.47 6.63
N ILE A 152 -4.85 0.32 5.58
CA ILE A 152 -4.27 1.65 5.43
C ILE A 152 -5.41 2.64 5.27
N ALA A 153 -5.62 3.51 6.25
CA ALA A 153 -6.59 4.61 6.15
C ALA A 153 -6.05 5.70 5.22
N ASP A 154 -6.72 5.88 4.07
CA ASP A 154 -6.29 6.81 3.03
C ASP A 154 -7.30 7.94 2.86
N GLY A 155 -6.87 9.15 3.23
CA GLY A 155 -7.64 10.38 3.11
C GLY A 155 -8.54 10.70 4.31
N GLY A 156 -8.92 11.98 4.42
CA GLY A 156 -9.83 12.48 5.45
C GLY A 156 -9.19 12.78 6.80
N ILE A 157 -7.93 12.42 7.02
CA ILE A 157 -7.20 12.68 8.25
C ILE A 157 -6.47 14.03 8.11
N LYS A 158 -6.90 15.05 8.86
CA LYS A 158 -6.37 16.41 8.77
C LYS A 158 -5.77 16.90 10.09
N GLN A 159 -6.19 16.33 11.20
CA GLN A 159 -5.86 16.73 12.57
C GLN A 159 -5.37 15.51 13.36
N SER A 160 -4.60 15.76 14.41
CA SER A 160 -4.14 14.71 15.33
C SER A 160 -5.30 13.89 15.94
N GLY A 161 -6.43 14.55 16.23
CA GLY A 161 -7.64 13.89 16.71
C GLY A 161 -8.26 12.94 15.69
N ASP A 162 -8.15 13.22 14.39
CA ASP A 162 -8.61 12.31 13.34
C ASP A 162 -7.71 11.06 13.27
N LEU A 163 -6.39 11.26 13.43
CA LEU A 163 -5.45 10.14 13.51
C LEU A 163 -5.76 9.23 14.71
N ALA A 164 -5.97 9.83 15.89
CA ALA A 164 -6.32 9.05 17.09
C ALA A 164 -7.61 8.26 16.92
N LYS A 165 -8.64 8.85 16.29
CA LYS A 165 -9.89 8.15 15.96
C LYS A 165 -9.69 7.01 14.96
N ALA A 166 -8.88 7.24 13.90
CA ALA A 166 -8.59 6.21 12.91
C ALA A 166 -7.89 5.01 13.54
N LEU A 167 -6.89 5.24 14.41
CA LEU A 167 -6.21 4.18 15.16
C LEU A 167 -7.14 3.45 16.14
N ALA A 168 -8.08 4.17 16.78
CA ALA A 168 -9.04 3.54 17.68
C ALA A 168 -10.13 2.74 16.95
N ALA A 169 -10.33 3.01 15.68
CA ALA A 169 -11.29 2.29 14.83
C ALA A 169 -10.74 0.97 14.26
N GLY A 170 -9.46 0.67 14.48
CA GLY A 170 -8.77 -0.54 14.01
C GLY A 170 -7.58 -0.19 13.15
#